data_e75853ba12a8eec0abae1836710f0ca6
#
_entry.id   e75853ba12a8eec0abae1836710f0ca6
#
_cell.length_a   1.000
_cell.length_b   1.000
_cell.length_c   1.000
_cell.angle_alpha   90.00
_cell.angle_beta   90.00
_cell.angle_gamma   90.00
#
_symmetry.space_group_name_H-M   'P 1'
#
loop_
_entity.id
_entity.type
_entity.pdbx_description
1 polymer ?
#
loop_
_entity_poly.entity_id
_entity_poly.type
_entity_poly.pdbx_seq_one_letter_code
_entity_poly.pdbx_strand_id
1 'polypeptide(L)'
;MRTLVFRTATIAGAIVAAACVQDAPITPTADAPPPDQAILASATSQILKSAEPAGTKSYIINFSGSLPTDLEAQVSTAGGVVTSRFDQIGIAVASSSDPAFAGRAAKIMGALWATEDIEVQWVRPERVIEAGEVTDEGSVDATAAFGTAETFRRAQWVPDALSTPAAWDAGNTGAGARVAIIDGGIRDTHIDIAPNLDVAHSRSFVSGQPFNFDQARDTLGVCNQTDTFWHGTHVAGIVAAPGGPTAPNANRGTVGIAPNATIIGVKVLHCGSGSFGAVIAGIVYAATPIAEGGAGADVINMSLGAQFPRQGVGAAQLAVAVGKATTYAYQRGVTVVAALGNAATDLDHTANVVFLPAMSPHVIAVAATGPVGFALGATNFDHPASYTNYGQSATDFAAGGGDFVLPGNAICALPRNPSGSIVNFCWVFDLVMAPCRGSGASNSTYCWAAGTSMAAPAVSGVAALIIGRFGRIGPAAVRARLRASADDLGKPGNDDFYGGGRVNALRAVQ
;
A
#
# COMPACT_ATOMS: atom_id res chain seq x y z
N MET A 1 -71.64 -57.88 -5.13
CA MET A 1 -71.72 -56.49 -4.77
C MET A 1 -70.50 -56.16 -3.89
N ARG A 2 -69.47 -55.59 -4.44
CA ARG A 2 -68.28 -55.11 -3.69
C ARG A 2 -68.05 -53.63 -4.04
N THR A 3 -68.21 -52.82 -3.04
CA THR A 3 -68.08 -51.36 -3.13
C THR A 3 -66.61 -50.98 -3.16
N LEU A 4 -66.21 -50.26 -4.20
CA LEU A 4 -64.86 -49.73 -4.36
C LEU A 4 -64.84 -48.28 -3.74
N VAL A 5 -63.98 -48.05 -2.74
CA VAL A 5 -63.75 -46.74 -2.14
C VAL A 5 -62.52 -46.11 -2.80
N PHE A 6 -62.74 -45.06 -3.54
CA PHE A 6 -61.65 -44.23 -4.05
C PHE A 6 -61.12 -43.31 -2.95
N ARG A 7 -59.78 -43.35 -2.63
CA ARG A 7 -59.08 -42.38 -1.83
C ARG A 7 -58.45 -41.37 -2.77
N THR A 8 -58.88 -40.13 -2.68
CA THR A 8 -58.26 -39.00 -3.31
C THR A 8 -57.03 -38.60 -2.51
N ALA A 9 -55.84 -38.65 -3.11
CA ALA A 9 -54.59 -38.11 -2.56
C ALA A 9 -54.43 -36.65 -3.02
N THR A 10 -54.45 -35.74 -2.06
CA THR A 10 -54.17 -34.33 -2.29
C THR A 10 -52.66 -34.11 -2.27
N ILE A 11 -52.08 -33.76 -3.42
CA ILE A 11 -50.67 -33.35 -3.51
C ILE A 11 -50.60 -31.88 -3.13
N ALA A 12 -50.03 -31.59 -1.97
CA ALA A 12 -49.67 -30.22 -1.58
C ALA A 12 -48.35 -29.85 -2.28
N GLY A 13 -48.44 -29.02 -3.30
CA GLY A 13 -47.27 -28.44 -3.93
C GLY A 13 -46.66 -27.36 -3.01
N ALA A 14 -45.46 -27.61 -2.51
CA ALA A 14 -44.68 -26.60 -1.84
C ALA A 14 -44.09 -25.62 -2.88
N ILE A 15 -44.62 -24.41 -2.95
CA ILE A 15 -44.00 -23.31 -3.69
C ILE A 15 -42.80 -22.87 -2.86
N VAL A 16 -41.59 -23.19 -3.30
CA VAL A 16 -40.38 -22.60 -2.78
C VAL A 16 -40.28 -21.18 -3.37
N ALA A 17 -40.69 -20.20 -2.59
CA ALA A 17 -40.38 -18.79 -2.90
C ALA A 17 -38.87 -18.59 -2.70
N ALA A 18 -38.12 -18.46 -3.81
CA ALA A 18 -36.76 -17.94 -3.77
C ALA A 18 -36.84 -16.47 -3.32
N ALA A 19 -36.63 -16.23 -2.05
CA ALA A 19 -36.39 -14.88 -1.55
C ALA A 19 -35.02 -14.43 -2.08
N CYS A 20 -35.00 -13.45 -2.99
CA CYS A 20 -33.82 -12.63 -3.22
C CYS A 20 -33.47 -11.95 -1.92
N VAL A 21 -32.49 -12.47 -1.21
CA VAL A 21 -31.85 -11.75 -0.11
C VAL A 21 -31.08 -10.62 -0.76
N GLN A 22 -31.65 -9.41 -0.73
CA GLN A 22 -30.85 -8.20 -0.94
C GLN A 22 -29.92 -8.11 0.24
N ASP A 23 -28.62 -8.32 0.02
CA ASP A 23 -27.57 -8.05 1.01
C ASP A 23 -27.67 -6.58 1.41
N ALA A 24 -28.20 -6.33 2.58
CA ALA A 24 -28.12 -5.02 3.19
C ALA A 24 -26.64 -4.71 3.42
N PRO A 25 -26.18 -3.46 3.21
CA PRO A 25 -24.81 -3.07 3.55
C PRO A 25 -24.59 -3.41 5.02
N ILE A 26 -23.59 -4.25 5.29
CA ILE A 26 -23.16 -4.57 6.65
C ILE A 26 -22.48 -3.31 7.17
N THR A 27 -23.24 -2.50 7.87
CA THR A 27 -22.66 -1.51 8.79
C THR A 27 -21.83 -2.31 9.79
N PRO A 28 -20.56 -1.93 10.09
CA PRO A 28 -19.81 -2.55 11.18
C PRO A 28 -20.71 -2.54 12.42
N THR A 29 -21.05 -3.72 12.93
CA THR A 29 -21.93 -3.80 14.09
C THR A 29 -21.21 -3.13 15.25
N ALA A 30 -21.93 -2.30 16.00
CA ALA A 30 -21.45 -1.62 17.21
C ALA A 30 -20.98 -2.57 18.33
N ASP A 31 -20.92 -3.87 18.07
CA ASP A 31 -20.49 -4.95 18.96
C ASP A 31 -19.06 -5.44 18.73
N ALA A 32 -18.29 -4.87 17.78
CA ALA A 32 -16.86 -4.94 17.89
C ALA A 32 -16.45 -4.17 19.16
N PRO A 33 -15.70 -4.76 20.10
CA PRO A 33 -15.27 -4.01 21.27
C PRO A 33 -14.58 -2.74 20.77
N PRO A 34 -14.92 -1.55 21.31
CA PRO A 34 -14.28 -0.31 20.88
C PRO A 34 -12.78 -0.53 20.95
N PRO A 35 -12.00 -0.12 19.92
CA PRO A 35 -10.56 -0.23 19.99
C PRO A 35 -10.16 0.41 21.30
N ASP A 36 -9.46 -0.38 22.12
CA ASP A 36 -9.09 -0.01 23.48
C ASP A 36 -8.57 1.42 23.45
N GLN A 37 -9.14 2.35 24.22
CA GLN A 37 -8.68 3.75 24.26
C GLN A 37 -7.20 3.82 24.66
N ALA A 38 -6.67 2.77 25.28
CA ALA A 38 -5.25 2.54 25.48
C ALA A 38 -4.46 2.44 24.15
N ILE A 39 -5.06 1.92 23.07
CA ILE A 39 -4.42 1.86 21.74
C ILE A 39 -4.37 3.25 21.10
N LEU A 40 -5.41 4.07 21.27
CA LEU A 40 -5.42 5.47 20.80
C LEU A 40 -4.43 6.34 21.58
N ALA A 41 -4.29 6.12 22.88
CA ALA A 41 -3.29 6.80 23.72
C ALA A 41 -1.87 6.31 23.40
N SER A 42 -1.68 5.02 23.02
CA SER A 42 -0.40 4.44 22.62
C SER A 42 0.01 4.85 21.20
N ALA A 43 -0.93 5.08 20.28
CA ALA A 43 -0.62 5.51 18.91
C ALA A 43 0.01 6.92 18.85
N THR A 44 -0.30 7.78 19.81
CA THR A 44 0.30 9.12 19.94
C THR A 44 1.64 9.14 20.67
N SER A 45 2.07 8.05 21.30
CA SER A 45 3.24 8.07 22.22
C SER A 45 4.45 7.24 21.80
N GLN A 46 4.43 6.55 20.66
CA GLN A 46 5.62 5.83 20.18
C GLN A 46 6.44 6.67 19.20
N ILE A 47 6.93 7.80 19.67
CA ILE A 47 8.09 8.46 19.08
C ILE A 47 9.29 7.56 19.40
N LEU A 48 9.78 6.81 18.41
CA LEU A 48 10.98 6.01 18.57
C LEU A 48 12.18 6.94 18.58
N LYS A 49 13.06 6.78 19.57
CA LYS A 49 14.33 7.50 19.58
C LYS A 49 15.22 6.94 18.48
N SER A 50 15.66 7.81 17.56
CA SER A 50 16.64 7.45 16.55
C SER A 50 17.94 6.94 17.18
N ALA A 51 18.63 6.01 16.48
CA ALA A 51 19.97 5.52 16.84
C ALA A 51 21.09 6.54 16.49
N GLU A 52 20.80 7.84 16.54
CA GLU A 52 21.79 8.91 16.42
C GLU A 52 22.69 8.93 17.66
N PRO A 53 23.95 9.45 17.56
CA PRO A 53 24.80 9.62 18.72
C PRO A 53 24.05 10.34 19.84
N ALA A 54 24.16 9.85 21.07
CA ALA A 54 23.38 10.34 22.18
C ALA A 54 23.42 11.88 22.27
N GLY A 55 22.25 12.51 22.03
CA GLY A 55 22.09 13.95 22.07
C GLY A 55 21.91 14.68 20.74
N THR A 56 22.17 14.04 19.58
CA THR A 56 21.93 14.68 18.26
C THR A 56 20.49 14.40 17.79
N LYS A 57 19.81 15.43 17.28
CA LYS A 57 18.45 15.33 16.71
C LYS A 57 18.45 15.82 15.27
N SER A 58 17.50 15.31 14.49
CA SER A 58 17.18 15.79 13.14
C SER A 58 16.10 16.87 13.19
N TYR A 59 16.17 17.82 12.28
CA TYR A 59 15.22 18.94 12.18
C TYR A 59 14.87 19.23 10.74
N ILE A 60 13.60 19.54 10.48
CA ILE A 60 13.12 20.03 9.18
C ILE A 60 13.02 21.56 9.27
N ILE A 61 13.64 22.25 8.32
CA ILE A 61 13.57 23.70 8.15
C ILE A 61 12.83 24.00 6.86
N ASN A 62 11.73 24.74 6.95
CA ASN A 62 10.89 25.10 5.82
C ASN A 62 11.08 26.56 5.44
N PHE A 63 11.30 26.79 4.16
CA PHE A 63 11.49 28.13 3.58
C PHE A 63 10.29 28.57 2.73
N SER A 64 10.10 29.88 2.59
CA SER A 64 9.04 30.48 1.77
C SER A 64 9.25 30.31 0.27
N GLY A 65 10.48 30.04 -0.15
CA GLY A 65 10.88 29.88 -1.57
C GLY A 65 12.05 28.90 -1.69
N SER A 66 13.00 29.20 -2.59
CA SER A 66 14.25 28.45 -2.73
C SER A 66 15.11 28.56 -1.47
N LEU A 67 15.94 27.56 -1.26
CA LEU A 67 16.91 27.58 -0.15
C LEU A 67 17.95 28.66 -0.37
N PRO A 68 18.46 29.33 0.70
CA PRO A 68 19.59 30.26 0.62
C PRO A 68 20.83 29.57 0.02
N THR A 69 21.61 30.32 -0.74
CA THR A 69 22.86 29.81 -1.32
C THR A 69 23.94 29.55 -0.27
N ASP A 70 23.86 30.25 0.87
CA ASP A 70 24.74 30.13 2.01
C ASP A 70 24.11 29.40 3.19
N LEU A 71 23.13 28.53 2.91
CA LEU A 71 22.34 27.79 3.91
C LEU A 71 23.22 27.04 4.92
N GLU A 72 24.29 26.39 4.46
CA GLU A 72 25.20 25.62 5.30
C GLU A 72 25.88 26.54 6.35
N ALA A 73 26.30 27.73 5.95
CA ALA A 73 26.90 28.71 6.86
C ALA A 73 25.88 29.25 7.86
N GLN A 74 24.65 29.54 7.43
CA GLN A 74 23.59 30.03 8.30
C GLN A 74 23.13 28.92 9.30
N VAL A 75 23.01 27.69 8.88
CA VAL A 75 22.67 26.54 9.74
C VAL A 75 23.81 26.25 10.72
N SER A 76 25.07 26.34 10.29
CA SER A 76 26.22 26.20 11.16
C SER A 76 26.26 27.32 12.23
N THR A 77 25.97 28.55 11.85
CA THR A 77 25.86 29.69 12.81
C THR A 77 24.71 29.45 13.81
N ALA A 78 23.62 28.79 13.37
CA ALA A 78 22.55 28.42 14.25
C ALA A 78 22.87 27.19 15.16
N GLY A 79 24.02 26.53 14.98
CA GLY A 79 24.50 25.42 15.80
C GLY A 79 24.09 24.06 15.27
N GLY A 80 23.90 23.90 13.95
CA GLY A 80 23.56 22.64 13.29
C GLY A 80 24.39 22.36 12.05
N VAL A 81 24.14 21.24 11.41
CA VAL A 81 24.76 20.80 10.15
C VAL A 81 23.65 20.38 9.18
N VAL A 82 23.68 20.91 7.95
CA VAL A 82 22.75 20.51 6.89
C VAL A 82 23.05 19.06 6.50
N THR A 83 22.06 18.19 6.54
CA THR A 83 22.17 16.78 6.14
C THR A 83 21.49 16.49 4.81
N SER A 84 20.46 17.27 4.44
CA SER A 84 19.78 17.17 3.15
C SER A 84 19.22 18.52 2.71
N ARG A 85 19.23 18.74 1.38
CA ARG A 85 18.65 19.92 0.71
C ARG A 85 17.62 19.45 -0.31
N PHE A 86 16.47 20.08 -0.29
CA PHE A 86 15.40 19.92 -1.28
C PHE A 86 15.04 21.29 -1.84
N ASP A 87 15.93 21.83 -2.68
CA ASP A 87 15.83 23.18 -3.24
C ASP A 87 14.52 23.38 -4.00
N GLN A 88 14.04 22.32 -4.68
CA GLN A 88 12.81 22.33 -5.48
C GLN A 88 11.53 22.51 -4.66
N ILE A 89 11.58 22.27 -3.35
CA ILE A 89 10.43 22.42 -2.44
C ILE A 89 10.71 23.37 -1.26
N GLY A 90 11.90 23.98 -1.22
CA GLY A 90 12.29 24.91 -0.16
C GLY A 90 12.30 24.24 1.23
N ILE A 91 12.83 23.02 1.34
CA ILE A 91 13.01 22.30 2.60
C ILE A 91 14.45 21.88 2.75
N ALA A 92 14.99 22.04 3.96
CA ALA A 92 16.26 21.48 4.37
C ALA A 92 16.08 20.58 5.60
N VAL A 93 16.92 19.55 5.70
CA VAL A 93 17.07 18.75 6.91
C VAL A 93 18.44 19.06 7.52
N ALA A 94 18.47 19.25 8.83
CA ALA A 94 19.69 19.55 9.55
C ALA A 94 19.77 18.73 10.84
N SER A 95 20.96 18.39 11.28
CA SER A 95 21.20 17.76 12.57
C SER A 95 21.80 18.76 13.57
N SER A 96 21.45 18.63 14.85
CA SER A 96 22.01 19.43 15.94
C SER A 96 21.86 18.73 17.29
N SER A 97 22.86 18.87 18.15
CA SER A 97 22.78 18.47 19.56
C SER A 97 22.29 19.59 20.49
N ASP A 98 22.07 20.78 19.95
CA ASP A 98 21.63 21.95 20.72
C ASP A 98 20.09 21.99 20.79
N PRO A 99 19.49 21.89 21.99
CA PRO A 99 18.03 21.92 22.15
C PRO A 99 17.38 23.23 21.71
N ALA A 100 18.16 24.35 21.61
CA ALA A 100 17.66 25.64 21.13
C ALA A 100 17.79 25.81 19.60
N PHE A 101 18.30 24.80 18.89
CA PHE A 101 18.57 24.87 17.45
C PHE A 101 17.33 25.26 16.64
N ALA A 102 16.19 24.61 16.85
CA ALA A 102 14.96 24.89 16.08
C ALA A 102 14.54 26.36 16.15
N GLY A 103 14.64 26.96 17.35
CA GLY A 103 14.32 28.39 17.57
C GLY A 103 15.28 29.35 16.86
N ARG A 104 16.55 28.94 16.68
CA ARG A 104 17.54 29.74 15.92
C ARG A 104 17.40 29.48 14.42
N ALA A 105 17.23 28.26 14.01
CA ALA A 105 17.02 27.86 12.60
C ALA A 105 15.78 28.54 12.01
N ALA A 106 14.72 28.70 12.78
CA ALA A 106 13.52 29.44 12.37
C ALA A 106 13.73 30.93 12.14
N LYS A 107 14.88 31.48 12.55
CA LYS A 107 15.26 32.89 12.31
C LYS A 107 16.21 33.07 11.12
N ILE A 108 16.59 31.97 10.46
CA ILE A 108 17.35 32.03 9.21
C ILE A 108 16.52 32.79 8.18
N MET A 109 17.16 33.65 7.40
CA MET A 109 16.48 34.49 6.42
C MET A 109 15.70 33.64 5.40
N GLY A 110 14.40 33.91 5.28
CA GLY A 110 13.47 33.11 4.42
C GLY A 110 12.90 31.86 5.07
N ALA A 111 13.38 31.45 6.24
CA ALA A 111 12.76 30.36 6.98
C ALA A 111 11.39 30.80 7.54
N LEU A 112 10.37 29.91 7.33
CA LEU A 112 9.04 30.09 7.89
C LEU A 112 8.94 29.45 9.28
N TRP A 113 9.60 28.31 9.45
CA TRP A 113 9.68 27.55 10.70
C TRP A 113 10.76 26.48 10.61
N ALA A 114 11.17 25.99 11.79
CA ALA A 114 11.96 24.80 11.97
C ALA A 114 11.33 23.94 13.08
N THR A 115 11.27 22.63 12.87
CA THR A 115 10.71 21.67 13.83
C THR A 115 11.57 20.41 13.89
N GLU A 116 11.46 19.66 14.99
CA GLU A 116 12.12 18.35 15.10
C GLU A 116 11.57 17.39 14.04
N ASP A 117 12.48 16.70 13.34
CA ASP A 117 12.16 15.60 12.42
C ASP A 117 11.99 14.33 13.26
N ILE A 118 10.75 14.02 13.58
CA ILE A 118 10.43 12.88 14.45
C ILE A 118 10.43 11.57 13.69
N GLU A 119 10.88 10.53 14.34
CA GLU A 119 10.76 9.17 13.86
C GLU A 119 9.41 8.58 14.28
N VAL A 120 8.72 7.94 13.34
CA VAL A 120 7.36 7.42 13.49
C VAL A 120 7.29 5.98 13.02
N GLN A 121 6.51 5.16 13.70
CA GLN A 121 6.11 3.84 13.21
C GLN A 121 5.03 4.03 12.13
N TRP A 122 5.44 3.88 10.86
CA TRP A 122 4.57 4.10 9.70
C TRP A 122 3.83 2.85 9.23
N VAL A 123 4.39 1.66 9.49
CA VAL A 123 3.85 0.38 9.02
C VAL A 123 3.54 -0.51 10.22
N ARG A 124 2.29 -0.93 10.30
CA ARG A 124 1.80 -1.93 11.26
C ARG A 124 0.87 -2.86 10.50
N PRO A 125 1.36 -3.98 9.98
CA PRO A 125 0.48 -4.96 9.34
C PRO A 125 -0.43 -5.59 10.40
N GLU A 126 -1.71 -5.74 10.09
CA GLU A 126 -2.68 -6.29 11.03
C GLU A 126 -2.48 -7.80 11.22
N ARG A 127 -2.25 -8.53 10.15
CA ARG A 127 -1.92 -9.96 10.18
C ARG A 127 -1.06 -10.37 9.01
N VAL A 128 -0.14 -11.29 9.28
CA VAL A 128 0.74 -11.89 8.30
C VAL A 128 0.84 -13.38 8.53
N ILE A 129 0.67 -14.17 7.48
CA ILE A 129 0.77 -15.63 7.51
C ILE A 129 1.62 -16.08 6.33
N GLU A 130 2.72 -16.80 6.60
CA GLU A 130 3.56 -17.36 5.54
C GLU A 130 2.83 -18.48 4.80
N ALA A 131 2.87 -18.45 3.46
CA ALA A 131 2.18 -19.39 2.59
C ALA A 131 3.04 -20.59 2.18
N GLY A 132 4.35 -20.45 2.28
CA GLY A 132 5.31 -21.45 1.84
C GLY A 132 6.28 -20.97 0.76
N GLU A 133 7.21 -21.85 0.39
CA GLU A 133 8.24 -21.59 -0.61
C GLU A 133 7.79 -22.06 -1.99
N VAL A 134 8.19 -21.30 -3.04
CA VAL A 134 8.22 -21.79 -4.42
C VAL A 134 9.68 -21.94 -4.80
N THR A 135 10.09 -23.17 -4.96
CA THR A 135 11.33 -23.51 -5.69
C THR A 135 11.03 -23.39 -7.19
N ASP A 136 12.04 -23.11 -7.99
CA ASP A 136 11.97 -22.89 -9.44
C ASP A 136 11.57 -24.19 -10.20
N GLU A 137 10.40 -24.76 -9.88
CA GLU A 137 9.89 -26.00 -10.41
C GLU A 137 8.64 -25.75 -11.24
N GLY A 138 8.79 -25.34 -12.46
CA GLY A 138 7.61 -25.23 -13.29
C GLY A 138 7.90 -25.46 -14.75
N SER A 139 7.40 -26.58 -15.27
CA SER A 139 7.14 -26.67 -16.71
C SER A 139 6.09 -25.62 -17.03
N VAL A 140 6.50 -24.59 -17.74
CA VAL A 140 5.64 -23.53 -18.22
C VAL A 140 4.58 -24.14 -19.14
N ASP A 141 3.31 -24.01 -18.80
CA ASP A 141 2.23 -24.21 -19.77
C ASP A 141 2.21 -23.00 -20.72
N ALA A 142 2.94 -23.09 -21.81
CA ALA A 142 3.03 -22.04 -22.83
C ALA A 142 1.67 -21.71 -23.49
N THR A 143 0.63 -22.51 -23.24
CA THR A 143 -0.74 -22.31 -23.76
C THR A 143 -1.68 -21.67 -22.74
N ALA A 144 -1.24 -21.49 -21.49
CA ALA A 144 -2.06 -20.87 -20.46
C ALA A 144 -2.35 -19.40 -20.79
N ALA A 145 -3.55 -18.94 -20.49
CA ALA A 145 -3.87 -17.52 -20.55
C ALA A 145 -2.97 -16.74 -19.59
N PHE A 146 -2.66 -15.50 -19.96
CA PHE A 146 -1.75 -14.66 -19.19
C PHE A 146 -2.21 -14.55 -17.71
N GLY A 147 -1.30 -14.72 -16.78
CA GLY A 147 -1.58 -14.62 -15.35
C GLY A 147 -2.45 -15.73 -14.76
N THR A 148 -2.59 -16.91 -15.42
CA THR A 148 -3.45 -18.00 -14.91
C THR A 148 -2.69 -19.22 -14.44
N ALA A 149 -1.42 -19.36 -14.80
CA ALA A 149 -0.63 -20.55 -14.52
C ALA A 149 0.32 -20.41 -13.33
N GLU A 150 0.41 -19.25 -12.71
CA GLU A 150 1.22 -19.00 -11.52
C GLU A 150 0.80 -19.91 -10.38
N THR A 151 1.78 -20.37 -9.61
CA THR A 151 1.61 -21.40 -8.56
C THR A 151 0.47 -21.09 -7.60
N PHE A 152 0.36 -19.84 -7.16
CA PHE A 152 -0.63 -19.39 -6.17
C PHE A 152 -1.79 -18.59 -6.79
N ARG A 153 -1.94 -18.56 -8.11
CA ARG A 153 -2.99 -17.77 -8.77
C ARG A 153 -4.39 -18.02 -8.21
N ARG A 154 -4.68 -19.26 -7.84
CA ARG A 154 -5.99 -19.66 -7.28
C ARG A 154 -6.24 -19.11 -5.87
N ALA A 155 -5.20 -18.64 -5.18
CA ALA A 155 -5.30 -17.97 -3.89
C ALA A 155 -5.28 -16.43 -4.00
N GLN A 156 -5.13 -15.89 -5.22
CA GLN A 156 -5.16 -14.45 -5.49
C GLN A 156 -6.54 -14.01 -5.99
N TRP A 157 -7.36 -13.47 -5.13
CA TRP A 157 -8.69 -12.94 -5.49
C TRP A 157 -8.65 -11.47 -5.94
N VAL A 158 -7.65 -10.70 -5.53
CA VAL A 158 -7.56 -9.25 -5.85
C VAL A 158 -7.56 -8.96 -7.35
N PRO A 159 -6.82 -9.68 -8.21
CA PRO A 159 -6.89 -9.47 -9.66
C PRO A 159 -8.30 -9.68 -10.21
N ASP A 160 -9.04 -10.67 -9.70
CA ASP A 160 -10.41 -10.96 -10.16
C ASP A 160 -11.39 -9.86 -9.68
N ALA A 161 -11.26 -9.43 -8.43
CA ALA A 161 -12.04 -8.32 -7.87
C ALA A 161 -11.92 -7.03 -8.69
N LEU A 162 -10.73 -6.75 -9.25
CA LEU A 162 -10.46 -5.56 -10.04
C LEU A 162 -10.67 -5.75 -11.54
N SER A 163 -11.16 -6.90 -12.01
CA SER A 163 -11.28 -7.24 -13.44
C SER A 163 -9.95 -7.16 -14.20
N THR A 164 -8.85 -7.42 -13.53
CA THR A 164 -7.49 -7.29 -14.07
C THR A 164 -7.19 -8.35 -15.15
N PRO A 165 -7.62 -9.63 -15.05
CA PRO A 165 -7.40 -10.62 -16.11
C PRO A 165 -7.94 -10.17 -17.46
N ALA A 166 -9.12 -9.57 -17.51
CA ALA A 166 -9.68 -9.05 -18.76
C ALA A 166 -8.90 -7.85 -19.33
N ALA A 167 -8.24 -7.05 -18.48
CA ALA A 167 -7.32 -6.01 -18.93
C ALA A 167 -6.05 -6.61 -19.54
N TRP A 168 -5.51 -7.69 -18.97
CA TRP A 168 -4.35 -8.40 -19.51
C TRP A 168 -4.66 -9.06 -20.85
N ASP A 169 -5.84 -9.72 -20.98
CA ASP A 169 -6.31 -10.33 -22.22
C ASP A 169 -6.45 -9.29 -23.34
N ALA A 170 -6.78 -8.05 -22.98
CA ALA A 170 -6.80 -6.90 -23.91
C ALA A 170 -5.39 -6.31 -24.17
N GLY A 171 -4.32 -6.96 -23.73
CA GLY A 171 -2.94 -6.56 -23.95
C GLY A 171 -2.40 -5.47 -23.00
N ASN A 172 -3.13 -5.11 -21.94
CA ASN A 172 -2.72 -4.06 -21.02
C ASN A 172 -2.07 -4.68 -19.77
N THR A 173 -0.75 -4.66 -19.71
CA THR A 173 0.06 -5.28 -18.64
C THR A 173 0.91 -4.27 -17.88
N GLY A 174 0.76 -2.97 -18.14
CA GLY A 174 1.53 -1.90 -17.49
C GLY A 174 2.94 -1.68 -18.06
N ALA A 175 3.27 -2.30 -19.21
CA ALA A 175 4.56 -2.12 -19.84
C ALA A 175 4.86 -0.63 -20.12
N GLY A 176 6.07 -0.19 -19.75
CA GLY A 176 6.52 1.19 -19.88
C GLY A 176 6.19 2.11 -18.71
N ALA A 177 5.31 1.69 -17.79
CA ALA A 177 5.08 2.41 -16.55
C ALA A 177 6.15 2.11 -15.50
N ARG A 178 6.51 3.11 -14.70
CA ARG A 178 7.51 3.02 -13.62
C ARG A 178 6.85 3.35 -12.27
N VAL A 179 6.86 2.40 -11.33
CA VAL A 179 6.23 2.54 -10.03
C VAL A 179 7.28 2.53 -8.92
N ALA A 180 7.41 3.65 -8.21
CA ALA A 180 8.25 3.72 -7.03
C ALA A 180 7.50 3.22 -5.80
N ILE A 181 8.07 2.25 -5.12
CA ILE A 181 7.60 1.71 -3.84
C ILE A 181 8.38 2.39 -2.73
N ILE A 182 7.76 3.36 -2.08
CA ILE A 182 8.35 4.07 -0.93
C ILE A 182 7.96 3.31 0.34
N ASP A 183 8.91 2.54 0.89
CA ASP A 183 8.63 1.55 1.94
C ASP A 183 9.89 1.17 2.74
N GLY A 184 9.87 0.02 3.41
CA GLY A 184 10.95 -0.56 4.20
C GLY A 184 12.11 -1.15 3.41
N GLY A 185 12.02 -1.22 2.10
CA GLY A 185 12.95 -1.86 1.18
C GLY A 185 12.25 -2.88 0.29
N ILE A 186 13.00 -3.48 -0.65
CA ILE A 186 12.50 -4.51 -1.56
C ILE A 186 13.54 -5.61 -1.72
N ARG A 187 13.14 -6.86 -1.57
CA ARG A 187 14.03 -8.01 -1.81
C ARG A 187 14.32 -8.17 -3.31
N ASP A 188 15.49 -7.76 -3.71
CA ASP A 188 15.95 -7.74 -5.12
C ASP A 188 16.21 -9.12 -5.72
N THR A 189 16.35 -10.16 -4.89
CA THR A 189 16.60 -11.54 -5.34
C THR A 189 15.35 -12.42 -5.38
N HIS A 190 14.18 -11.88 -5.00
CA HIS A 190 12.93 -12.63 -5.06
C HIS A 190 12.53 -12.87 -6.53
N ILE A 191 12.17 -14.10 -6.91
CA ILE A 191 11.89 -14.49 -8.31
C ILE A 191 10.72 -13.69 -8.93
N ASP A 192 9.74 -13.29 -8.15
CA ASP A 192 8.60 -12.47 -8.59
C ASP A 192 8.85 -10.95 -8.40
N ILE A 193 10.06 -10.54 -8.14
CA ILE A 193 10.43 -9.12 -8.03
C ILE A 193 11.57 -8.78 -8.98
N ALA A 194 12.64 -9.59 -8.97
CA ALA A 194 13.88 -9.32 -9.71
C ALA A 194 13.69 -8.97 -11.19
N PRO A 195 12.78 -9.64 -11.95
CA PRO A 195 12.63 -9.35 -13.38
C PRO A 195 12.12 -7.95 -13.69
N ASN A 196 11.33 -7.35 -12.80
CA ASN A 196 10.71 -6.04 -12.99
C ASN A 196 11.39 -4.93 -12.17
N LEU A 197 12.41 -5.26 -11.38
CA LEU A 197 13.07 -4.31 -10.48
C LEU A 197 14.17 -3.52 -11.18
N ASP A 198 14.06 -2.21 -11.22
CA ASP A 198 15.13 -1.30 -11.63
C ASP A 198 16.07 -1.04 -10.45
N VAL A 199 17.07 -1.90 -10.32
CA VAL A 199 18.10 -1.81 -9.26
C VAL A 199 18.91 -0.52 -9.37
N ALA A 200 19.18 -0.04 -10.59
CA ALA A 200 20.01 1.13 -10.83
C ALA A 200 19.40 2.44 -10.28
N HIS A 201 18.08 2.53 -10.27
CA HIS A 201 17.35 3.68 -9.75
C HIS A 201 16.67 3.39 -8.41
N SER A 202 16.92 2.22 -7.80
CA SER A 202 16.48 1.92 -6.44
C SER A 202 17.47 2.50 -5.42
N ARG A 203 16.95 3.11 -4.33
CA ARG A 203 17.77 3.87 -3.40
C ARG A 203 17.24 3.79 -1.96
N SER A 204 18.16 3.91 -1.00
CA SER A 204 17.84 4.05 0.42
C SER A 204 18.09 5.47 0.92
N PHE A 205 17.19 5.95 1.76
CA PHE A 205 17.28 7.17 2.56
C PHE A 205 17.39 6.87 4.05
N VAL A 206 17.64 5.60 4.40
CA VAL A 206 17.92 5.15 5.76
C VAL A 206 19.42 4.92 5.88
N SER A 207 20.04 5.63 6.81
CA SER A 207 21.49 5.56 7.00
C SER A 207 21.99 4.16 7.31
N GLY A 208 23.03 3.71 6.62
CA GLY A 208 23.63 2.40 6.82
C GLY A 208 22.81 1.20 6.34
N GLN A 209 21.64 1.43 5.71
CA GLN A 209 20.76 0.36 5.24
C GLN A 209 20.64 0.41 3.71
N PRO A 210 20.96 -0.68 2.96
CA PRO A 210 20.73 -0.72 1.52
C PRO A 210 19.23 -0.84 1.19
N PHE A 211 18.84 -0.45 -0.03
CA PHE A 211 17.43 -0.47 -0.46
C PHE A 211 16.83 -1.89 -0.49
N ASN A 212 17.66 -2.90 -0.72
CA ASN A 212 17.25 -4.31 -0.82
C ASN A 212 17.23 -5.04 0.54
N PHE A 213 17.44 -4.32 1.61
CA PHE A 213 17.29 -4.84 2.96
C PHE A 213 15.86 -4.61 3.46
N ASP A 214 14.99 -5.56 3.18
CA ASP A 214 13.59 -5.60 3.60
C ASP A 214 13.39 -6.78 4.55
N GLN A 215 13.86 -6.66 5.79
CA GLN A 215 13.79 -7.72 6.81
C GLN A 215 12.88 -7.34 7.98
N ALA A 216 12.07 -8.30 8.42
CA ALA A 216 11.28 -8.20 9.64
C ALA A 216 12.16 -8.23 10.90
N ARG A 217 13.33 -8.88 10.83
CA ARG A 217 14.34 -8.90 11.88
C ARG A 217 15.70 -8.65 11.26
N ASP A 218 16.45 -7.70 11.81
CA ASP A 218 17.86 -7.65 11.50
C ASP A 218 18.62 -8.69 12.33
N THR A 219 19.79 -9.11 11.83
CA THR A 219 20.68 -10.03 12.51
C THR A 219 21.30 -9.44 13.77
N LEU A 220 21.12 -8.15 14.03
CA LEU A 220 21.65 -7.40 15.16
C LEU A 220 20.62 -7.25 16.29
N GLY A 221 19.37 -7.70 16.09
CA GLY A 221 18.31 -7.64 17.11
C GLY A 221 17.73 -6.25 17.34
N VAL A 222 17.98 -5.30 16.43
CA VAL A 222 17.47 -3.91 16.52
C VAL A 222 15.99 -3.85 16.16
N CYS A 223 15.52 -4.70 15.22
CA CYS A 223 14.12 -4.87 14.91
C CYS A 223 13.49 -5.94 15.82
N ASN A 224 13.15 -5.58 17.03
CA ASN A 224 12.42 -6.47 17.94
C ASN A 224 10.93 -6.68 17.54
N GLN A 225 10.48 -6.06 16.44
CA GLN A 225 9.12 -6.15 15.99
C GLN A 225 8.97 -7.29 15.00
N THR A 226 8.16 -8.28 15.40
CA THR A 226 7.78 -9.42 14.55
C THR A 226 6.82 -9.04 13.44
N ASP A 227 6.34 -7.79 13.40
CA ASP A 227 5.16 -7.38 12.67
C ASP A 227 5.47 -6.60 11.37
N THR A 228 6.73 -6.25 11.13
CA THR A 228 7.15 -5.56 9.89
C THR A 228 7.80 -6.54 8.92
N PHE A 229 7.07 -7.61 8.63
CA PHE A 229 7.53 -8.58 7.63
C PHE A 229 7.82 -7.86 6.31
N TRP A 230 8.67 -8.42 5.50
CA TRP A 230 9.01 -8.07 4.10
C TRP A 230 7.97 -7.22 3.37
N HIS A 231 7.56 -6.14 4.00
CA HIS A 231 6.38 -5.36 3.66
C HIS A 231 6.52 -4.72 2.29
N GLY A 232 7.65 -4.05 2.01
CA GLY A 232 7.87 -3.42 0.71
C GLY A 232 7.98 -4.44 -0.43
N THR A 233 8.51 -5.64 -0.17
CA THR A 233 8.52 -6.75 -1.13
C THR A 233 7.11 -7.23 -1.46
N HIS A 234 6.25 -7.38 -0.44
CA HIS A 234 4.86 -7.78 -0.60
C HIS A 234 4.07 -6.73 -1.42
N VAL A 235 4.24 -5.47 -1.07
CA VAL A 235 3.64 -4.32 -1.77
C VAL A 235 4.09 -4.27 -3.24
N ALA A 236 5.40 -4.42 -3.49
CA ALA A 236 5.95 -4.45 -4.84
C ALA A 236 5.36 -5.58 -5.69
N GLY A 237 5.19 -6.76 -5.08
CA GLY A 237 4.59 -7.92 -5.74
C GLY A 237 3.13 -7.71 -6.11
N ILE A 238 2.32 -7.05 -5.27
CA ILE A 238 0.95 -6.68 -5.62
C ILE A 238 0.91 -5.76 -6.83
N VAL A 239 1.85 -4.79 -6.90
CA VAL A 239 1.92 -3.91 -8.08
C VAL A 239 2.31 -4.69 -9.32
N ALA A 240 3.43 -5.42 -9.29
CA ALA A 240 4.08 -5.89 -10.52
C ALA A 240 4.91 -7.17 -10.34
N ALA A 241 4.43 -8.17 -9.56
CA ALA A 241 4.96 -9.51 -9.72
C ALA A 241 4.78 -9.93 -11.18
N PRO A 242 5.85 -10.44 -11.86
CA PRO A 242 5.75 -10.80 -13.27
C PRO A 242 4.79 -11.97 -13.47
N GLY A 243 4.12 -11.98 -14.61
CA GLY A 243 3.22 -13.06 -15.02
C GLY A 243 3.39 -13.38 -16.50
N GLY A 244 2.97 -14.58 -16.88
CA GLY A 244 2.95 -14.97 -18.28
C GLY A 244 3.77 -16.20 -18.62
N PRO A 245 3.54 -16.77 -19.80
CA PRO A 245 4.08 -18.09 -20.19
C PRO A 245 5.54 -18.05 -20.66
N THR A 246 6.17 -16.89 -20.81
CA THR A 246 7.52 -16.76 -21.40
C THR A 246 8.55 -16.32 -20.37
N ALA A 247 9.74 -16.92 -20.44
CA ALA A 247 10.89 -16.49 -19.66
C ALA A 247 11.27 -15.01 -19.97
N PRO A 248 11.74 -14.23 -18.98
CA PRO A 248 12.09 -14.64 -17.62
C PRO A 248 10.87 -14.73 -16.67
N ASN A 249 9.68 -14.43 -17.16
CA ASN A 249 8.45 -14.23 -16.36
C ASN A 249 7.56 -15.47 -16.34
N ALA A 250 8.09 -16.64 -16.70
CA ALA A 250 7.31 -17.86 -16.80
C ALA A 250 6.80 -18.34 -15.45
N ASN A 251 5.47 -18.33 -15.28
CA ASN A 251 4.68 -19.05 -14.26
C ASN A 251 5.37 -19.16 -12.88
N ARG A 252 5.62 -18.00 -12.27
CA ARG A 252 6.19 -17.94 -10.91
C ARG A 252 5.11 -18.16 -9.86
N GLY A 253 5.28 -17.63 -8.65
CA GLY A 253 4.35 -17.84 -7.54
C GLY A 253 3.04 -17.08 -7.67
N THR A 254 3.11 -15.79 -7.95
CA THR A 254 1.98 -14.86 -7.99
C THR A 254 2.07 -13.96 -9.22
N VAL A 255 1.00 -13.21 -9.49
CA VAL A 255 0.99 -12.16 -10.53
C VAL A 255 0.52 -10.84 -9.94
N GLY A 256 1.21 -9.75 -10.28
CA GLY A 256 0.84 -8.39 -9.90
C GLY A 256 -0.24 -7.80 -10.80
N ILE A 257 -0.82 -6.68 -10.39
CA ILE A 257 -1.88 -5.99 -11.17
C ILE A 257 -1.33 -5.47 -12.51
N ALA A 258 -0.10 -4.96 -12.52
CA ALA A 258 0.59 -4.46 -13.72
C ALA A 258 1.90 -5.25 -13.93
N PRO A 259 1.84 -6.51 -14.36
CA PRO A 259 2.94 -7.47 -14.28
C PRO A 259 4.12 -7.17 -15.20
N ASN A 260 4.04 -6.19 -16.08
CA ASN A 260 5.14 -5.69 -16.92
C ASN A 260 5.54 -4.25 -16.57
N ALA A 261 5.04 -3.68 -15.46
CA ALA A 261 5.51 -2.39 -14.98
C ALA A 261 6.89 -2.53 -14.32
N THR A 262 7.69 -1.48 -14.42
CA THR A 262 9.00 -1.42 -13.73
C THR A 262 8.81 -1.01 -12.28
N ILE A 263 9.37 -1.74 -11.35
CA ILE A 263 9.42 -1.43 -9.92
C ILE A 263 10.70 -0.65 -9.61
N ILE A 264 10.59 0.36 -8.75
CA ILE A 264 11.74 1.09 -8.19
C ILE A 264 11.64 1.02 -6.67
N GLY A 265 12.65 0.47 -6.01
CA GLY A 265 12.72 0.39 -4.55
C GLY A 265 13.22 1.69 -3.92
N VAL A 266 12.40 2.35 -3.13
CA VAL A 266 12.76 3.59 -2.40
C VAL A 266 12.60 3.34 -0.91
N LYS A 267 13.71 2.97 -0.26
CA LYS A 267 13.70 2.67 1.17
C LYS A 267 13.72 3.94 2.00
N VAL A 268 12.70 4.14 2.80
CA VAL A 268 12.57 5.26 3.75
C VAL A 268 12.32 4.80 5.18
N LEU A 269 12.05 3.49 5.37
CA LEU A 269 11.76 2.90 6.66
C LEU A 269 12.77 1.80 7.01
N HIS A 270 13.02 1.64 8.30
CA HIS A 270 13.68 0.49 8.88
C HIS A 270 12.82 -0.06 10.01
N CYS A 271 12.55 -1.37 10.02
CA CYS A 271 11.62 -1.98 10.98
C CYS A 271 10.22 -1.31 11.03
N GLY A 272 9.73 -0.83 9.89
CA GLY A 272 8.46 -0.09 9.79
C GLY A 272 8.50 1.35 10.28
N SER A 273 9.64 1.81 10.81
CA SER A 273 9.82 3.17 11.33
C SER A 273 10.71 4.01 10.42
N GLY A 274 10.51 5.31 10.45
CA GLY A 274 11.33 6.26 9.71
C GLY A 274 10.97 7.71 10.03
N SER A 275 11.85 8.64 9.66
CA SER A 275 11.62 10.06 9.86
C SER A 275 10.81 10.68 8.73
N PHE A 276 10.20 11.83 8.99
CA PHE A 276 9.54 12.61 7.94
C PHE A 276 10.53 13.05 6.87
N GLY A 277 11.76 13.41 7.26
CA GLY A 277 12.82 13.78 6.33
C GLY A 277 13.14 12.67 5.32
N ALA A 278 13.19 11.42 5.78
CA ALA A 278 13.39 10.25 4.89
C ALA A 278 12.22 10.06 3.92
N VAL A 279 10.96 10.18 4.40
CA VAL A 279 9.77 10.08 3.55
C VAL A 279 9.75 11.20 2.50
N ILE A 280 10.03 12.45 2.90
CA ILE A 280 10.13 13.59 1.99
C ILE A 280 11.23 13.35 0.94
N ALA A 281 12.41 12.89 1.37
CA ALA A 281 13.52 12.56 0.47
C ALA A 281 13.12 11.50 -0.55
N GLY A 282 12.43 10.45 -0.11
CA GLY A 282 11.92 9.39 -0.98
C GLY A 282 10.94 9.89 -2.04
N ILE A 283 9.96 10.73 -1.64
CA ILE A 283 8.97 11.32 -2.56
C ILE A 283 9.67 12.22 -3.60
N VAL A 284 10.56 13.12 -3.15
CA VAL A 284 11.28 14.02 -4.05
C VAL A 284 12.17 13.25 -5.02
N TYR A 285 12.91 12.25 -4.53
CA TYR A 285 13.75 11.39 -5.38
C TYR A 285 12.94 10.61 -6.41
N ALA A 286 11.86 9.97 -5.98
CA ALA A 286 10.99 9.19 -6.86
C ALA A 286 10.40 10.05 -7.98
N ALA A 287 9.98 11.28 -7.66
CA ALA A 287 9.34 12.20 -8.59
C ALA A 287 10.33 12.94 -9.52
N THR A 288 11.60 13.03 -9.14
CA THR A 288 12.62 13.71 -9.95
C THR A 288 12.98 12.84 -11.16
N PRO A 289 13.07 13.40 -12.38
CA PRO A 289 13.49 12.67 -13.57
C PRO A 289 14.87 12.04 -13.44
N ILE A 290 15.10 10.93 -14.14
CA ILE A 290 16.39 10.24 -14.18
C ILE A 290 17.51 11.19 -14.64
N ALA A 291 17.26 12.01 -15.66
CA ALA A 291 18.23 12.97 -16.18
C ALA A 291 18.63 14.06 -15.15
N GLU A 292 17.82 14.24 -14.13
CA GLU A 292 18.07 15.17 -13.00
C GLU A 292 18.57 14.44 -11.75
N GLY A 293 18.91 13.14 -11.85
CA GLY A 293 19.45 12.33 -10.76
C GLY A 293 18.40 11.69 -9.85
N GLY A 294 17.14 11.68 -10.26
CA GLY A 294 16.05 11.01 -9.57
C GLY A 294 15.72 9.63 -10.14
N ALA A 295 14.58 9.08 -9.73
CA ALA A 295 14.12 7.76 -10.15
C ALA A 295 13.18 7.79 -11.37
N GLY A 296 12.60 8.93 -11.71
CA GLY A 296 11.72 9.10 -12.88
C GLY A 296 10.48 8.23 -12.81
N ALA A 297 9.86 8.11 -11.64
CA ALA A 297 8.63 7.35 -11.47
C ALA A 297 7.45 8.02 -12.19
N ASP A 298 6.48 7.21 -12.61
CA ASP A 298 5.16 7.64 -13.10
C ASP A 298 4.12 7.57 -11.97
N VAL A 299 4.30 6.58 -11.10
CA VAL A 299 3.45 6.34 -9.92
C VAL A 299 4.35 6.20 -8.70
N ILE A 300 3.95 6.79 -7.60
CA ILE A 300 4.50 6.57 -6.27
C ILE A 300 3.46 5.82 -5.45
N ASN A 301 3.84 4.67 -4.90
CA ASN A 301 3.05 3.94 -3.91
C ASN A 301 3.65 4.15 -2.52
N MET A 302 2.82 4.57 -1.57
CA MET A 302 3.15 4.69 -0.16
C MET A 302 2.20 3.83 0.68
N SER A 303 2.56 2.56 0.87
CA SER A 303 1.85 1.65 1.77
C SER A 303 2.25 1.89 3.22
N LEU A 304 2.26 3.13 3.63
CA LEU A 304 2.70 3.60 4.93
C LEU A 304 1.83 4.77 5.38
N GLY A 305 1.70 4.95 6.69
CA GLY A 305 0.97 6.09 7.20
C GLY A 305 0.88 6.08 8.73
N ALA A 306 0.64 7.25 9.29
CA ALA A 306 0.40 7.41 10.72
C ALA A 306 -0.60 8.53 10.99
N GLN A 307 -1.29 8.39 12.11
CA GLN A 307 -2.28 9.34 12.59
C GLN A 307 -1.62 10.41 13.46
N PHE A 308 -1.95 11.68 13.19
CA PHE A 308 -1.44 12.82 13.94
C PHE A 308 -2.58 13.73 14.38
N PRO A 309 -2.46 14.40 15.55
CA PRO A 309 -3.41 15.43 15.93
C PRO A 309 -3.23 16.66 15.02
N ARG A 310 -4.33 17.20 14.48
CA ARG A 310 -4.30 18.40 13.60
C ARG A 310 -3.71 19.63 14.30
N GLN A 311 -3.84 19.73 15.61
CA GLN A 311 -3.45 20.89 16.42
C GLN A 311 -2.19 20.64 17.28
N GLY A 312 -1.42 19.56 17.00
CA GLY A 312 -0.17 19.28 17.70
C GLY A 312 0.94 20.23 17.27
N VAL A 313 1.74 20.72 18.25
CA VAL A 313 2.96 21.48 17.96
C VAL A 313 3.90 20.59 17.13
N GLY A 314 4.29 21.07 15.96
CA GLY A 314 5.11 20.32 15.00
C GLY A 314 4.31 19.46 14.02
N ALA A 315 3.18 18.86 14.39
CA ALA A 315 2.40 18.00 13.49
C ALA A 315 1.89 18.73 12.24
N ALA A 316 1.36 19.94 12.42
CA ALA A 316 0.93 20.77 11.29
C ALA A 316 2.10 21.17 10.37
N GLN A 317 3.27 21.43 10.95
CA GLN A 317 4.48 21.76 10.20
C GLN A 317 4.98 20.57 9.39
N LEU A 318 4.99 19.37 9.97
CA LEU A 318 5.35 18.12 9.29
C LEU A 318 4.37 17.79 8.18
N ALA A 319 3.06 17.99 8.40
CA ALA A 319 2.03 17.84 7.36
C ALA A 319 2.27 18.78 6.17
N VAL A 320 2.64 20.05 6.44
CA VAL A 320 3.00 21.00 5.37
C VAL A 320 4.25 20.53 4.62
N ALA A 321 5.27 20.01 5.30
CA ALA A 321 6.48 19.51 4.66
C ALA A 321 6.20 18.33 3.71
N VAL A 322 5.43 17.34 4.16
CA VAL A 322 4.99 16.23 3.31
C VAL A 322 4.12 16.74 2.15
N GLY A 323 3.20 17.67 2.44
CA GLY A 323 2.34 18.30 1.41
C GLY A 323 3.13 19.02 0.30
N LYS A 324 4.27 19.64 0.63
CA LYS A 324 5.18 20.21 -0.39
C LYS A 324 5.80 19.12 -1.27
N ALA A 325 6.22 18.01 -0.69
CA ALA A 325 6.80 16.89 -1.44
C ALA A 325 5.77 16.24 -2.37
N THR A 326 4.55 15.99 -1.89
CA THR A 326 3.47 15.40 -2.72
C THR A 326 2.99 16.38 -3.81
N THR A 327 2.96 17.68 -3.52
CA THR A 327 2.68 18.72 -4.52
C THR A 327 3.78 18.78 -5.58
N TYR A 328 5.05 18.67 -5.21
CA TYR A 328 6.15 18.54 -6.16
C TYR A 328 5.99 17.34 -7.07
N ALA A 329 5.70 16.16 -6.49
CA ALA A 329 5.44 14.95 -7.28
C ALA A 329 4.31 15.17 -8.31
N TYR A 330 3.20 15.76 -7.88
CA TYR A 330 2.10 16.11 -8.78
C TYR A 330 2.52 17.06 -9.90
N GLN A 331 3.29 18.11 -9.59
CA GLN A 331 3.80 19.07 -10.58
C GLN A 331 4.79 18.44 -11.57
N ARG A 332 5.51 17.38 -11.14
CA ARG A 332 6.38 16.58 -12.01
C ARG A 332 5.61 15.52 -12.84
N GLY A 333 4.29 15.49 -12.74
CA GLY A 333 3.44 14.58 -13.50
C GLY A 333 3.30 13.18 -12.89
N VAL A 334 3.65 13.01 -11.62
CA VAL A 334 3.66 11.72 -10.93
C VAL A 334 2.38 11.53 -10.12
N THR A 335 1.72 10.37 -10.31
CA THR A 335 0.55 9.97 -9.53
C THR A 335 0.99 9.43 -8.18
N VAL A 336 0.48 9.98 -7.10
CA VAL A 336 0.82 9.55 -5.73
C VAL A 336 -0.37 8.81 -5.12
N VAL A 337 -0.14 7.59 -4.66
CA VAL A 337 -1.15 6.71 -4.03
C VAL A 337 -0.67 6.34 -2.63
N ALA A 338 -1.55 6.39 -1.63
CA ALA A 338 -1.21 6.01 -0.26
C ALA A 338 -2.32 5.25 0.45
N ALA A 339 -1.91 4.40 1.38
CA ALA A 339 -2.79 3.66 2.27
C ALA A 339 -3.50 4.59 3.26
N LEU A 340 -4.82 4.44 3.44
CA LEU A 340 -5.63 5.31 4.31
C LEU A 340 -5.48 4.97 5.80
N GLY A 341 -4.96 3.79 6.13
CA GLY A 341 -4.70 3.35 7.51
C GLY A 341 -5.66 2.31 8.05
N ASN A 342 -5.28 1.67 9.15
CA ASN A 342 -5.88 0.43 9.67
C ASN A 342 -6.39 0.57 11.11
N ALA A 343 -6.99 1.70 11.47
CA ALA A 343 -7.47 1.95 12.83
C ALA A 343 -9.00 2.02 12.93
N ALA A 344 -9.73 1.61 11.89
CA ALA A 344 -11.20 1.73 11.80
C ALA A 344 -11.71 3.13 12.18
N THR A 345 -10.92 4.17 11.84
CA THR A 345 -11.19 5.54 12.26
C THR A 345 -12.02 6.27 11.22
N ASP A 346 -13.13 6.89 11.67
CA ASP A 346 -13.86 7.89 10.89
C ASP A 346 -13.05 9.19 10.84
N LEU A 347 -12.41 9.45 9.71
CA LEU A 347 -11.52 10.61 9.54
C LEU A 347 -12.27 11.93 9.31
N ASP A 348 -13.55 11.87 8.99
CA ASP A 348 -14.40 13.06 8.83
C ASP A 348 -14.97 13.56 10.15
N HIS A 349 -15.39 12.66 11.03
CA HIS A 349 -16.07 12.99 12.28
C HIS A 349 -15.15 12.92 13.50
N THR A 350 -13.97 12.32 13.37
CA THR A 350 -12.93 12.37 14.40
C THR A 350 -12.11 13.65 14.23
N ALA A 351 -12.66 14.77 14.65
CA ALA A 351 -12.35 16.15 14.25
C ALA A 351 -10.89 16.64 14.43
N ASN A 352 -10.05 15.91 15.18
CA ASN A 352 -8.71 16.42 15.54
C ASN A 352 -7.56 15.60 14.96
N VAL A 353 -7.82 14.70 14.02
CA VAL A 353 -6.77 13.84 13.46
C VAL A 353 -6.59 14.03 11.95
N VAL A 354 -5.37 13.81 11.49
CA VAL A 354 -5.00 13.69 10.07
C VAL A 354 -4.18 12.43 9.92
N PHE A 355 -4.43 11.68 8.85
CA PHE A 355 -3.63 10.50 8.50
C PHE A 355 -2.66 10.86 7.36
N LEU A 356 -1.38 10.86 7.65
CA LEU A 356 -0.34 11.22 6.68
C LEU A 356 0.41 9.97 6.20
N PRO A 357 0.80 9.91 4.91
CA PRO A 357 0.64 10.93 3.86
C PRO A 357 -0.70 10.88 3.11
N ALA A 358 -1.61 9.93 3.38
CA ALA A 358 -2.85 9.75 2.60
C ALA A 358 -3.70 11.03 2.47
N MET A 359 -3.82 11.81 3.54
CA MET A 359 -4.56 13.07 3.54
C MET A 359 -3.72 14.28 3.11
N SER A 360 -2.54 14.08 2.53
CA SER A 360 -1.72 15.16 1.97
C SER A 360 -2.27 15.61 0.60
N PRO A 361 -1.99 16.86 0.16
CA PRO A 361 -2.44 17.33 -1.14
C PRO A 361 -2.01 16.41 -2.29
N HIS A 362 -2.91 16.22 -3.26
CA HIS A 362 -2.66 15.46 -4.48
C HIS A 362 -2.41 13.95 -4.32
N VAL A 363 -2.54 13.40 -3.13
CA VAL A 363 -2.46 11.97 -2.87
C VAL A 363 -3.81 11.31 -3.16
N ILE A 364 -3.78 10.12 -3.74
CA ILE A 364 -4.93 9.22 -3.87
C ILE A 364 -4.94 8.33 -2.64
N ALA A 365 -5.91 8.54 -1.76
CA ALA A 365 -6.07 7.81 -0.51
C ALA A 365 -6.93 6.55 -0.72
N VAL A 366 -6.43 5.39 -0.30
CA VAL A 366 -7.03 4.09 -0.60
C VAL A 366 -7.49 3.37 0.66
N ALA A 367 -8.79 3.07 0.72
CA ALA A 367 -9.41 2.21 1.71
C ALA A 367 -9.34 0.72 1.30
N ALA A 368 -9.51 -0.18 2.26
CA ALA A 368 -9.43 -1.62 2.04
C ALA A 368 -10.81 -2.29 1.97
N THR A 369 -10.95 -3.25 1.03
CA THR A 369 -12.05 -4.22 0.97
C THR A 369 -11.53 -5.64 1.03
N GLY A 370 -12.40 -6.61 1.32
CA GLY A 370 -12.05 -8.02 1.29
C GLY A 370 -13.27 -8.94 1.16
N PRO A 371 -13.08 -10.19 0.75
CA PRO A 371 -14.11 -11.22 0.83
C PRO A 371 -14.31 -11.66 2.29
N VAL A 372 -15.44 -12.33 2.52
CA VAL A 372 -15.67 -13.10 3.73
C VAL A 372 -15.99 -14.54 3.29
N GLY A 373 -14.99 -15.42 3.35
CA GLY A 373 -15.09 -16.82 2.96
C GLY A 373 -14.75 -17.10 1.49
N PHE A 374 -13.73 -16.47 0.93
CA PHE A 374 -13.28 -16.73 -0.46
C PHE A 374 -13.04 -18.21 -0.72
N ALA A 375 -12.33 -18.92 0.15
CA ALA A 375 -12.10 -20.36 0.00
C ALA A 375 -13.36 -21.22 0.20
N LEU A 376 -14.46 -20.64 0.67
CA LEU A 376 -15.78 -21.27 0.77
C LEU A 376 -16.68 -20.95 -0.44
N GLY A 377 -16.15 -20.23 -1.44
CA GLY A 377 -16.86 -19.89 -2.66
C GLY A 377 -17.53 -18.52 -2.65
N ALA A 378 -17.22 -17.64 -1.67
CA ALA A 378 -17.70 -16.27 -1.71
C ALA A 378 -17.13 -15.52 -2.92
N THR A 379 -18.01 -14.80 -3.63
CA THR A 379 -17.69 -14.00 -4.82
C THR A 379 -17.85 -12.50 -4.60
N ASN A 380 -18.35 -12.11 -3.44
CA ASN A 380 -18.39 -10.70 -3.03
C ASN A 380 -17.04 -10.31 -2.39
N PHE A 381 -16.32 -9.41 -3.03
CA PHE A 381 -15.02 -8.90 -2.58
C PHE A 381 -15.13 -7.48 -1.99
N ASP A 382 -16.34 -6.97 -1.83
CA ASP A 382 -16.62 -5.55 -1.61
C ASP A 382 -16.97 -5.20 -0.17
N HIS A 383 -16.83 -6.14 0.77
CA HIS A 383 -17.00 -5.81 2.17
C HIS A 383 -15.91 -4.83 2.60
N PRO A 384 -16.25 -3.67 3.20
CA PRO A 384 -15.23 -2.82 3.81
C PRO A 384 -14.44 -3.62 4.84
N ALA A 385 -13.13 -3.59 4.76
CA ALA A 385 -12.31 -4.31 5.72
C ALA A 385 -12.52 -3.74 7.13
N SER A 386 -12.63 -4.62 8.12
CA SER A 386 -13.02 -4.27 9.50
C SER A 386 -12.10 -3.25 10.16
N TYR A 387 -10.87 -3.17 9.71
CA TYR A 387 -9.83 -2.26 10.22
C TYR A 387 -9.68 -0.99 9.40
N THR A 388 -10.27 -0.89 8.19
CA THR A 388 -9.98 0.26 7.30
C THR A 388 -10.41 1.58 7.92
N ASN A 389 -9.53 2.59 7.85
CA ASN A 389 -9.97 3.95 8.06
C ASN A 389 -10.93 4.35 6.94
N TYR A 390 -11.82 5.30 7.20
CA TYR A 390 -12.86 5.72 6.27
C TYR A 390 -13.24 7.20 6.47
N GLY A 391 -14.06 7.72 5.58
CA GLY A 391 -14.57 9.08 5.59
C GLY A 391 -14.74 9.60 4.17
N GLN A 392 -15.87 10.21 3.88
CA GLN A 392 -16.24 10.68 2.53
C GLN A 392 -15.23 11.68 1.95
N SER A 393 -14.62 12.53 2.81
CA SER A 393 -13.59 13.49 2.38
C SER A 393 -12.17 12.91 2.39
N ALA A 394 -11.97 11.77 3.05
CA ALA A 394 -10.66 11.17 3.25
C ALA A 394 -10.37 10.01 2.28
N THR A 395 -11.41 9.30 1.84
CA THR A 395 -11.31 8.15 0.94
C THR A 395 -11.47 8.58 -0.52
N ASP A 396 -10.49 8.29 -1.37
CA ASP A 396 -10.63 8.50 -2.81
C ASP A 396 -11.16 7.29 -3.54
N PHE A 397 -10.62 6.11 -3.24
CA PHE A 397 -11.00 4.83 -3.82
C PHE A 397 -10.84 3.69 -2.82
N ALA A 398 -11.46 2.57 -3.15
CA ALA A 398 -11.24 1.30 -2.47
C ALA A 398 -10.60 0.27 -3.39
N ALA A 399 -9.88 -0.69 -2.78
CA ALA A 399 -9.35 -1.86 -3.45
C ALA A 399 -9.16 -3.02 -2.45
N GLY A 400 -8.83 -4.20 -2.96
CA GLY A 400 -8.60 -5.38 -2.14
C GLY A 400 -7.42 -5.23 -1.18
N GLY A 401 -7.71 -5.16 0.11
CA GLY A 401 -6.75 -5.17 1.21
C GLY A 401 -6.84 -6.40 2.09
N GLY A 402 -7.87 -7.25 1.87
CA GLY A 402 -8.15 -8.43 2.69
C GLY A 402 -8.83 -8.10 4.01
N ASP A 403 -9.41 -9.14 4.63
CA ASP A 403 -9.95 -9.06 5.98
C ASP A 403 -9.83 -10.42 6.68
N PHE A 404 -10.05 -10.49 7.98
CA PHE A 404 -9.90 -11.69 8.80
C PHE A 404 -11.14 -11.95 9.68
N VAL A 405 -12.29 -11.42 9.25
CA VAL A 405 -13.55 -11.48 10.03
C VAL A 405 -14.32 -12.79 9.86
N LEU A 406 -13.96 -13.67 8.90
CA LEU A 406 -14.60 -14.97 8.78
C LEU A 406 -14.43 -15.77 10.07
N PRO A 407 -15.53 -16.15 10.74
CA PRO A 407 -15.45 -16.78 12.05
C PRO A 407 -14.98 -18.24 11.97
N GLY A 408 -14.34 -18.69 13.04
CA GLY A 408 -13.92 -20.08 13.23
C GLY A 408 -12.59 -20.43 12.58
N ASN A 409 -12.19 -21.69 12.78
CA ASN A 409 -10.92 -22.25 12.30
C ASN A 409 -11.14 -23.45 11.38
N ALA A 410 -12.18 -23.40 10.54
CA ALA A 410 -12.39 -24.42 9.51
C ALA A 410 -11.18 -24.43 8.56
N ILE A 411 -10.81 -25.65 8.12
CA ILE A 411 -9.72 -25.85 7.17
C ILE A 411 -10.28 -25.87 5.75
N CYS A 412 -9.69 -25.07 4.88
CA CYS A 412 -9.95 -25.02 3.47
C CYS A 412 -8.73 -25.45 2.66
N ALA A 413 -8.98 -25.86 1.42
CA ALA A 413 -7.94 -26.21 0.45
C ALA A 413 -8.26 -25.57 -0.89
N LEU A 414 -7.36 -24.78 -1.43
CA LEU A 414 -7.45 -24.25 -2.78
C LEU A 414 -6.45 -24.97 -3.70
N PRO A 415 -6.78 -25.17 -4.98
CA PRO A 415 -5.85 -25.76 -5.93
C PRO A 415 -4.56 -24.93 -6.06
N ARG A 416 -3.45 -25.63 -6.19
CA ARG A 416 -2.14 -25.06 -6.51
C ARG A 416 -1.75 -25.51 -7.91
N ASN A 417 -1.19 -24.61 -8.73
CA ASN A 417 -0.66 -24.94 -10.04
C ASN A 417 0.79 -25.49 -9.94
N PRO A 418 1.21 -26.45 -10.78
CA PRO A 418 0.39 -27.20 -11.74
C PRO A 418 -0.41 -28.32 -11.07
N SER A 419 -0.15 -28.64 -9.80
CA SER A 419 -0.85 -29.69 -9.05
C SER A 419 -0.76 -29.49 -7.54
N GLY A 420 -1.60 -30.20 -6.80
CA GLY A 420 -1.64 -30.13 -5.34
C GLY A 420 -2.62 -29.10 -4.81
N SER A 421 -2.53 -28.82 -3.53
CA SER A 421 -3.41 -27.88 -2.81
C SER A 421 -2.66 -27.03 -1.82
N ILE A 422 -3.13 -25.82 -1.63
CA ILE A 422 -2.75 -24.94 -0.53
C ILE A 422 -3.77 -25.16 0.57
N VAL A 423 -3.34 -25.57 1.75
CA VAL A 423 -4.22 -25.89 2.88
C VAL A 423 -3.95 -24.92 4.02
N ASN A 424 -5.01 -24.24 4.47
CA ASN A 424 -4.91 -23.33 5.62
C ASN A 424 -6.31 -23.14 6.25
N PHE A 425 -6.39 -22.33 7.32
CA PHE A 425 -7.70 -21.87 7.80
C PHE A 425 -8.44 -21.09 6.71
N CYS A 426 -9.76 -21.27 6.60
CA CYS A 426 -10.54 -20.66 5.53
C CYS A 426 -10.40 -19.13 5.49
N TRP A 427 -10.35 -18.47 6.65
CA TRP A 427 -10.19 -17.02 6.76
C TRP A 427 -8.82 -16.49 6.25
N VAL A 428 -7.78 -17.34 6.20
CA VAL A 428 -6.47 -16.95 5.66
C VAL A 428 -6.55 -16.61 4.19
N PHE A 429 -7.42 -17.30 3.46
CA PHE A 429 -7.61 -17.05 2.02
C PHE A 429 -8.36 -15.74 1.73
N ASP A 430 -8.95 -15.11 2.73
CA ASP A 430 -9.55 -13.78 2.62
C ASP A 430 -8.50 -12.65 2.66
N LEU A 431 -7.26 -12.98 3.04
CA LEU A 431 -6.12 -12.06 3.02
C LEU A 431 -5.52 -11.96 1.60
N VAL A 432 -4.66 -10.98 1.39
CA VAL A 432 -3.98 -10.75 0.12
C VAL A 432 -2.66 -11.51 0.06
N MET A 433 -2.51 -12.36 -0.95
CA MET A 433 -1.29 -13.13 -1.20
C MET A 433 -0.36 -12.41 -2.17
N ALA A 434 0.91 -12.29 -1.79
CA ALA A 434 1.96 -11.71 -2.63
C ALA A 434 3.36 -12.20 -2.21
N PRO A 435 4.43 -11.90 -2.97
CA PRO A 435 5.81 -12.15 -2.61
C PRO A 435 6.14 -11.68 -1.21
N CYS A 436 7.00 -12.39 -0.52
CA CYS A 436 7.36 -12.09 0.84
C CYS A 436 8.87 -12.17 1.03
N ARG A 437 9.34 -13.13 1.82
CA ARG A 437 10.73 -13.32 2.13
C ARG A 437 11.47 -14.07 1.03
N GLY A 438 12.77 -13.78 0.86
CA GLY A 438 13.69 -14.63 0.11
C GLY A 438 14.88 -14.95 0.98
N SER A 439 15.22 -16.23 1.15
CA SER A 439 16.44 -16.66 1.81
C SER A 439 17.41 -17.20 0.77
N GLY A 440 18.37 -16.36 0.35
CA GLY A 440 19.32 -16.72 -0.72
C GLY A 440 18.72 -16.61 -2.13
N ALA A 441 19.50 -17.04 -3.13
CA ALA A 441 19.12 -16.95 -4.56
C ALA A 441 18.04 -17.97 -4.99
N SER A 442 17.68 -18.93 -4.14
CA SER A 442 16.85 -20.06 -4.50
C SER A 442 15.53 -20.19 -3.73
N ASN A 443 15.31 -19.38 -2.68
CA ASN A 443 14.13 -19.54 -1.84
C ASN A 443 13.32 -18.26 -1.79
N SER A 444 12.28 -18.21 -2.62
CA SER A 444 11.29 -17.14 -2.61
C SER A 444 10.05 -17.62 -1.89
N THR A 445 9.62 -16.90 -0.86
CA THR A 445 8.42 -17.22 -0.10
C THR A 445 7.30 -16.25 -0.40
N TYR A 446 6.09 -16.66 -0.06
CA TYR A 446 4.87 -15.89 -0.26
C TYR A 446 4.11 -15.83 1.05
N CYS A 447 3.44 -14.71 1.28
CA CYS A 447 2.67 -14.46 2.49
C CYS A 447 1.27 -13.96 2.16
N TRP A 448 0.34 -14.25 3.07
CA TRP A 448 -0.92 -13.54 3.15
C TRP A 448 -0.81 -12.40 4.15
N ALA A 449 -1.29 -11.26 3.77
CA ALA A 449 -1.36 -10.09 4.65
C ALA A 449 -2.67 -9.33 4.45
N ALA A 450 -3.09 -8.59 5.47
CA ALA A 450 -4.22 -7.66 5.39
C ALA A 450 -3.79 -6.25 5.77
N GLY A 451 -4.41 -5.26 5.15
CA GLY A 451 -4.16 -3.85 5.42
C GLY A 451 -4.51 -2.96 4.24
N THR A 452 -4.78 -1.69 4.49
CA THR A 452 -4.83 -0.67 3.44
C THR A 452 -3.48 -0.59 2.68
N SER A 453 -2.42 -1.09 3.30
CA SER A 453 -1.10 -1.31 2.68
C SER A 453 -1.13 -2.28 1.49
N MET A 454 -2.09 -3.19 1.40
CA MET A 454 -2.28 -4.12 0.28
C MET A 454 -3.26 -3.56 -0.76
N ALA A 455 -4.18 -2.70 -0.33
CA ALA A 455 -5.12 -2.00 -1.21
C ALA A 455 -4.45 -0.90 -2.05
N ALA A 456 -3.58 -0.10 -1.45
CA ALA A 456 -2.87 0.98 -2.15
C ALA A 456 -2.04 0.50 -3.36
N PRO A 457 -1.23 -0.57 -3.27
CA PRO A 457 -0.49 -1.09 -4.41
C PRO A 457 -1.40 -1.65 -5.51
N ALA A 458 -2.58 -2.17 -5.18
CA ALA A 458 -3.55 -2.59 -6.19
C ALA A 458 -4.03 -1.39 -7.01
N VAL A 459 -4.34 -0.25 -6.38
CA VAL A 459 -4.67 1.01 -7.10
C VAL A 459 -3.46 1.53 -7.88
N SER A 460 -2.25 1.46 -7.31
CA SER A 460 -1.01 1.85 -8.01
C SER A 460 -0.76 1.01 -9.26
N GLY A 461 -1.08 -0.30 -9.20
CA GLY A 461 -1.04 -1.19 -10.35
C GLY A 461 -2.05 -0.80 -11.44
N VAL A 462 -3.29 -0.45 -11.07
CA VAL A 462 -4.28 0.05 -12.06
C VAL A 462 -3.82 1.38 -12.66
N ALA A 463 -3.23 2.28 -11.88
CA ALA A 463 -2.62 3.51 -12.40
C ALA A 463 -1.47 3.21 -13.39
N ALA A 464 -0.65 2.18 -13.11
CA ALA A 464 0.39 1.72 -14.03
C ALA A 464 -0.18 1.11 -15.31
N LEU A 465 -1.31 0.38 -15.25
CA LEU A 465 -2.02 -0.09 -16.47
C LEU A 465 -2.49 1.08 -17.33
N ILE A 466 -3.07 2.11 -16.71
CA ILE A 466 -3.50 3.35 -17.42
C ILE A 466 -2.31 4.00 -18.12
N ILE A 467 -1.19 4.16 -17.41
CA ILE A 467 0.00 4.80 -17.96
C ILE A 467 0.63 3.93 -19.06
N GLY A 468 0.69 2.62 -18.89
CA GLY A 468 1.15 1.70 -19.94
C GLY A 468 0.30 1.79 -21.21
N ARG A 469 -1.01 2.03 -21.07
CA ARG A 469 -1.96 2.12 -22.19
C ARG A 469 -1.95 3.48 -22.89
N PHE A 470 -1.90 4.57 -22.13
CA PHE A 470 -2.12 5.94 -22.64
C PHE A 470 -0.87 6.82 -22.57
N GLY A 471 0.26 6.31 -22.04
CA GLY A 471 1.44 7.10 -21.77
C GLY A 471 1.31 7.99 -20.52
N ARG A 472 2.23 8.93 -20.35
CA ARG A 472 2.27 9.88 -19.22
C ARG A 472 1.22 10.98 -19.38
N ILE A 473 -0.04 10.67 -19.13
CA ILE A 473 -1.16 11.61 -19.25
C ILE A 473 -1.31 12.57 -18.06
N GLY A 474 -0.45 12.45 -17.06
CA GLY A 474 -0.45 13.27 -15.84
C GLY A 474 -1.44 12.78 -14.76
N PRO A 475 -1.16 13.13 -13.48
CA PRO A 475 -1.88 12.56 -12.32
C PRO A 475 -3.36 12.93 -12.26
N ALA A 476 -3.73 14.14 -12.71
CA ALA A 476 -5.13 14.54 -12.78
C ALA A 476 -5.94 13.66 -13.76
N ALA A 477 -5.38 13.36 -14.93
CA ALA A 477 -6.02 12.50 -15.91
C ALA A 477 -6.07 11.03 -15.46
N VAL A 478 -5.01 10.53 -14.81
CA VAL A 478 -5.01 9.20 -14.20
C VAL A 478 -6.12 9.10 -13.15
N ARG A 479 -6.21 10.05 -12.20
CA ARG A 479 -7.26 10.09 -11.19
C ARG A 479 -8.66 10.17 -11.80
N ALA A 480 -8.85 10.99 -12.84
CA ALA A 480 -10.13 11.10 -13.55
C ALA A 480 -10.54 9.79 -14.21
N ARG A 481 -9.59 9.04 -14.82
CA ARG A 481 -9.85 7.72 -15.39
C ARG A 481 -10.18 6.68 -14.31
N LEU A 482 -9.44 6.65 -13.22
CA LEU A 482 -9.75 5.78 -12.07
C LEU A 482 -11.19 6.02 -11.62
N ARG A 483 -11.60 7.29 -11.46
CA ARG A 483 -12.95 7.64 -11.00
C ARG A 483 -14.03 7.27 -12.01
N ALA A 484 -13.81 7.55 -13.30
CA ALA A 484 -14.79 7.26 -14.35
C ALA A 484 -15.00 5.76 -14.57
N SER A 485 -14.00 4.95 -14.22
CA SER A 485 -14.01 3.50 -14.42
C SER A 485 -14.33 2.70 -13.14
N ALA A 486 -14.34 3.32 -11.96
CA ALA A 486 -14.59 2.64 -10.71
C ALA A 486 -15.98 1.99 -10.66
N ASP A 487 -16.09 0.88 -9.90
CA ASP A 487 -17.36 0.27 -9.53
C ASP A 487 -17.95 1.11 -8.39
N ASP A 488 -19.05 1.81 -8.66
CA ASP A 488 -19.74 2.63 -7.67
C ASP A 488 -20.42 1.71 -6.64
N LEU A 489 -19.88 1.69 -5.45
CA LEU A 489 -20.29 0.83 -4.35
C LEU A 489 -20.85 1.68 -3.20
N GLY A 490 -21.72 1.08 -2.39
CA GLY A 490 -22.34 1.79 -1.27
C GLY A 490 -23.40 2.80 -1.73
N LYS A 491 -23.30 4.03 -1.26
CA LYS A 491 -24.16 5.12 -1.73
C LYS A 491 -23.70 5.59 -3.11
N PRO A 492 -24.63 5.88 -4.04
CA PRO A 492 -24.24 6.40 -5.36
C PRO A 492 -23.32 7.61 -5.27
N GLY A 493 -22.19 7.54 -5.96
CA GLY A 493 -21.21 8.62 -6.07
C GLY A 493 -20.06 8.49 -5.09
N ASN A 494 -19.89 9.44 -4.17
CA ASN A 494 -18.81 9.43 -3.20
C ASN A 494 -19.35 9.06 -1.82
N ASP A 495 -18.76 8.08 -1.17
CA ASP A 495 -19.16 7.62 0.16
C ASP A 495 -17.98 7.41 1.13
N ASP A 496 -18.28 7.00 2.35
CA ASP A 496 -17.30 6.95 3.43
C ASP A 496 -16.26 5.85 3.24
N PHE A 497 -16.68 4.65 2.76
CA PHE A 497 -15.81 3.46 2.72
C PHE A 497 -15.13 3.25 1.36
N TYR A 498 -15.80 3.63 0.29
CA TYR A 498 -15.32 3.35 -1.08
C TYR A 498 -14.88 4.61 -1.81
N GLY A 499 -15.16 5.81 -1.28
CA GLY A 499 -14.89 7.07 -1.93
C GLY A 499 -15.59 7.14 -3.28
N GLY A 500 -14.83 7.22 -4.38
CA GLY A 500 -15.35 7.17 -5.74
C GLY A 500 -15.64 5.77 -6.28
N GLY A 501 -15.55 4.73 -5.42
CA GLY A 501 -15.79 3.33 -5.76
C GLY A 501 -14.53 2.46 -5.72
N ARG A 502 -14.73 1.14 -5.91
CA ARG A 502 -13.63 0.21 -6.10
C ARG A 502 -13.06 0.36 -7.51
N VAL A 503 -11.74 0.50 -7.63
CA VAL A 503 -11.09 0.63 -8.93
C VAL A 503 -11.33 -0.60 -9.83
N ASN A 504 -11.48 -0.38 -11.15
CA ASN A 504 -11.71 -1.43 -12.13
C ASN A 504 -10.68 -1.33 -13.26
N ALA A 505 -9.80 -2.31 -13.36
CA ALA A 505 -8.67 -2.30 -14.27
C ALA A 505 -9.09 -2.35 -15.74
N LEU A 506 -10.09 -3.18 -16.09
CA LEU A 506 -10.54 -3.30 -17.48
C LEU A 506 -11.10 -1.98 -18.00
N ARG A 507 -12.05 -1.39 -17.27
CA ARG A 507 -12.67 -0.12 -17.70
C ARG A 507 -11.68 1.05 -17.69
N ALA A 508 -10.68 1.01 -16.79
CA ALA A 508 -9.68 2.07 -16.70
C ALA A 508 -8.78 2.17 -17.94
N VAL A 509 -8.62 1.06 -18.71
CA VAL A 509 -7.77 0.98 -19.90
C VAL A 509 -8.56 1.01 -21.22
N GLN A 510 -9.87 1.09 -21.14
CA GLN A 510 -10.77 1.33 -22.29
C GLN A 510 -10.88 2.83 -22.59
#